data_bc144b5c514ea64b417bc5d8eafacd71
#
_entry.id   bc144b5c514ea64b417bc5d8eafacd71
#
_cell.length_a   1.000
_cell.length_b   1.000
_cell.length_c   1.000
_cell.angle_alpha   90.00
_cell.angle_beta   90.00
_cell.angle_gamma   90.00
#
_symmetry.space_group_name_H-M   'P 1'
#
loop_
_entity.id
_entity.type
_entity.pdbx_description
1 polymer ?
#
loop_
_entity_poly.entity_id
_entity_poly.type
_entity_poly.pdbx_seq_one_letter_code
_entity_poly.pdbx_strand_id
1 'polypeptide(L)'
;MEPLRELRRQAARAGIDLYPVSGFRDFTRQAAIWNAKFRGERPVLDRAGQPLDALALEAPERIDALLAWSALPGASRHHWGTDFDVIDRAALPEGYDVQLVPAEYEPGGVFARLAYWLDENVERFGFFRPYATDRGGVQPEAWHLSHAPLASVALAALTPAVLAEAIATAE
;
A
#
# COMPACT_ATOMS: atom_id res chain seq x y z
N MET A 1 -10.43 9.22 -12.88
CA MET A 1 -9.09 8.96 -13.43
C MET A 1 -9.23 7.90 -14.53
N GLU A 2 -9.01 8.29 -15.79
CA GLU A 2 -9.26 7.42 -16.95
C GLU A 2 -8.31 6.19 -17.00
N PRO A 3 -6.98 6.34 -16.71
CA PRO A 3 -6.08 5.19 -16.73
C PRO A 3 -6.52 4.02 -15.82
N LEU A 4 -7.01 4.30 -14.61
CA LEU A 4 -7.50 3.25 -13.70
C LEU A 4 -8.78 2.58 -14.26
N ARG A 5 -9.66 3.33 -14.89
CA ARG A 5 -10.86 2.78 -15.52
C ARG A 5 -10.50 1.86 -16.68
N GLU A 6 -9.50 2.23 -17.48
CA GLU A 6 -9.02 1.38 -18.57
C GLU A 6 -8.34 0.11 -18.04
N LEU A 7 -7.46 0.23 -17.03
CA LEU A 7 -6.86 -0.93 -16.37
C LEU A 7 -7.93 -1.91 -15.88
N ARG A 8 -8.98 -1.41 -15.20
CA ARG A 8 -10.11 -2.22 -14.73
C ARG A 8 -10.89 -2.88 -15.87
N ARG A 9 -11.12 -2.17 -16.99
CA ARG A 9 -11.79 -2.77 -18.17
C ARG A 9 -10.99 -3.91 -18.76
N GLN A 10 -9.67 -3.79 -18.80
CA GLN A 10 -8.78 -4.85 -19.31
C GLN A 10 -8.70 -6.03 -18.34
N ALA A 11 -8.63 -5.78 -17.03
CA ALA A 11 -8.70 -6.83 -16.02
C ALA A 11 -10.00 -7.63 -16.12
N ALA A 12 -11.13 -6.94 -16.31
CA ALA A 12 -12.44 -7.60 -16.48
C ALA A 12 -12.49 -8.53 -17.69
N ARG A 13 -11.81 -8.21 -18.80
CA ARG A 13 -11.69 -9.11 -19.97
C ARG A 13 -10.90 -10.39 -19.64
N ALA A 14 -10.03 -10.32 -18.65
CA ALA A 14 -9.32 -11.50 -18.12
C ALA A 14 -10.10 -12.19 -17.00
N GLY A 15 -11.34 -11.78 -16.70
CA GLY A 15 -12.17 -12.34 -15.63
C GLY A 15 -11.71 -11.95 -14.22
N ILE A 16 -11.06 -10.77 -14.10
CA ILE A 16 -10.58 -10.19 -12.83
C ILE A 16 -11.42 -8.94 -12.53
N ASP A 17 -12.08 -8.89 -11.39
CA ASP A 17 -12.74 -7.66 -10.91
C ASP A 17 -11.75 -6.84 -10.08
N LEU A 18 -10.84 -6.14 -10.77
CA LEU A 18 -9.85 -5.27 -10.14
C LEU A 18 -10.58 -4.16 -9.38
N TYR A 19 -10.47 -4.18 -8.07
CA TYR A 19 -11.18 -3.26 -7.18
C TYR A 19 -10.20 -2.53 -6.24
N PRO A 20 -10.16 -1.19 -6.26
CA PRO A 20 -9.36 -0.42 -5.32
C PRO A 20 -10.04 -0.42 -3.95
N VAL A 21 -9.38 -0.98 -2.94
CA VAL A 21 -9.83 -1.00 -1.54
C VAL A 21 -9.26 0.17 -0.74
N SER A 22 -8.19 0.79 -1.24
CA SER A 22 -7.59 2.00 -0.68
C SER A 22 -7.15 2.92 -1.83
N GLY A 23 -7.24 4.21 -1.63
CA GLY A 23 -6.84 5.25 -2.58
C GLY A 23 -6.30 6.46 -1.85
N PHE A 24 -6.80 7.67 -2.17
CA PHE A 24 -6.38 8.89 -1.49
C PHE A 24 -6.58 8.79 0.03
N ARG A 25 -5.56 9.23 0.75
CA ARG A 25 -5.54 9.27 2.20
C ARG A 25 -4.87 10.56 2.65
N ASP A 26 -5.58 11.39 3.40
CA ASP A 26 -5.02 12.63 3.96
C ASP A 26 -4.07 12.34 5.13
N PHE A 27 -3.38 13.40 5.59
CA PHE A 27 -2.45 13.32 6.70
C PHE A 27 -3.12 12.80 7.97
N THR A 28 -4.29 13.35 8.33
CA THR A 28 -5.03 13.01 9.55
C THR A 28 -5.41 11.53 9.56
N ARG A 29 -5.89 11.00 8.42
CA ARG A 29 -6.22 9.57 8.29
C ARG A 29 -4.98 8.69 8.43
N GLN A 30 -3.85 9.08 7.83
CA GLN A 30 -2.60 8.34 7.95
C GLN A 30 -2.08 8.37 9.40
N ALA A 31 -2.14 9.53 10.06
CA ALA A 31 -1.75 9.68 11.46
C ALA A 31 -2.62 8.81 12.39
N ALA A 32 -3.92 8.75 12.15
CA ALA A 32 -4.82 7.88 12.91
C ALA A 32 -4.45 6.39 12.77
N ILE A 33 -4.12 5.93 11.55
CA ILE A 33 -3.68 4.55 11.29
C ILE A 33 -2.35 4.28 12.00
N TRP A 34 -1.37 5.17 11.84
CA TRP A 34 -0.05 5.07 12.43
C TRP A 34 -0.13 4.99 13.97
N ASN A 35 -0.84 5.93 14.57
CA ASN A 35 -0.99 6.00 16.01
C ASN A 35 -1.75 4.79 16.59
N ALA A 36 -2.77 4.29 15.89
CA ALA A 36 -3.48 3.08 16.32
C ALA A 36 -2.57 1.84 16.29
N LYS A 37 -1.70 1.71 15.27
CA LYS A 37 -0.67 0.67 15.23
C LYS A 37 0.34 0.83 16.37
N PHE A 38 0.83 2.05 16.60
CA PHE A 38 1.80 2.34 17.66
C PHE A 38 1.26 2.01 19.04
N ARG A 39 -0.06 2.21 19.29
CA ARG A 39 -0.73 1.86 20.55
C ARG A 39 -1.19 0.40 20.63
N GLY A 40 -0.88 -0.44 19.63
CA GLY A 40 -1.32 -1.85 19.60
C GLY A 40 -2.82 -2.05 19.34
N GLU A 41 -3.55 -1.02 18.94
CA GLU A 41 -4.99 -1.08 18.60
C GLU A 41 -5.23 -1.66 17.20
N ARG A 42 -4.17 -1.80 16.41
CA ARG A 42 -4.16 -2.43 15.09
C ARG A 42 -2.99 -3.40 14.98
N PRO A 43 -3.15 -4.48 14.19
CA PRO A 43 -2.07 -5.43 13.94
C PRO A 43 -0.82 -4.73 13.38
N VAL A 44 0.34 -5.15 13.87
CA VAL A 44 1.66 -4.85 13.34
C VAL A 44 2.28 -6.15 12.86
N LEU A 45 2.99 -6.11 11.74
CA LEU A 45 3.69 -7.26 11.19
C LEU A 45 5.20 -7.02 11.29
N ASP A 46 5.96 -8.08 11.49
CA ASP A 46 7.40 -8.05 11.31
C ASP A 46 7.77 -7.95 9.81
N ARG A 47 9.06 -7.84 9.49
CA ARG A 47 9.51 -7.75 8.10
C ARG A 47 9.21 -9.01 7.27
N ALA A 48 8.96 -10.14 7.92
CA ALA A 48 8.55 -11.38 7.27
C ALA A 48 7.02 -11.49 7.08
N GLY A 49 6.26 -10.45 7.47
CA GLY A 49 4.80 -10.43 7.36
C GLY A 49 4.09 -11.24 8.45
N GLN A 50 4.79 -11.60 9.52
CA GLN A 50 4.17 -12.32 10.64
C GLN A 50 3.65 -11.35 11.71
N PRO A 51 2.53 -11.68 12.37
CA PRO A 51 2.00 -10.87 13.45
C PRO A 51 3.03 -10.63 14.56
N LEU A 52 3.14 -9.36 14.99
CA LEU A 52 4.08 -8.89 15.99
C LEU A 52 3.35 -8.19 17.13
N ASP A 53 3.69 -8.51 18.38
CA ASP A 53 3.25 -7.75 19.54
C ASP A 53 4.03 -6.44 19.64
N ALA A 54 3.46 -5.38 19.08
CA ALA A 54 4.09 -4.06 19.07
C ALA A 54 4.29 -3.49 20.47
N LEU A 55 3.49 -3.88 21.46
CA LEU A 55 3.59 -3.36 22.82
C LEU A 55 4.71 -4.03 23.63
N ALA A 56 5.21 -5.18 23.19
CA ALA A 56 6.36 -5.84 23.77
C ALA A 56 7.70 -5.19 23.33
N LEU A 57 7.67 -4.29 22.34
CA LEU A 57 8.86 -3.60 21.81
C LEU A 57 9.08 -2.24 22.50
N GLU A 58 10.34 -1.85 22.65
CA GLU A 58 10.70 -0.49 22.99
C GLU A 58 10.29 0.48 21.85
N ALA A 59 10.11 1.78 22.16
CA ALA A 59 9.59 2.75 21.21
C ALA A 59 10.37 2.83 19.88
N PRO A 60 11.71 2.85 19.85
CA PRO A 60 12.47 2.85 18.60
C PRO A 60 12.23 1.61 17.75
N GLU A 61 12.28 0.42 18.36
CA GLU A 61 12.03 -0.87 17.69
C GLU A 61 10.62 -0.96 17.14
N ARG A 62 9.64 -0.42 17.88
CA ARG A 62 8.24 -0.34 17.46
C ARG A 62 8.09 0.56 16.23
N ILE A 63 8.76 1.71 16.20
CA ILE A 63 8.77 2.61 15.04
C ILE A 63 9.34 1.89 13.82
N ASP A 64 10.45 1.17 13.94
CA ASP A 64 11.07 0.42 12.85
C ASP A 64 10.14 -0.67 12.32
N ALA A 65 9.44 -1.39 13.20
CA ALA A 65 8.45 -2.38 12.81
C ALA A 65 7.27 -1.75 12.04
N LEU A 66 6.79 -0.58 12.50
CA LEU A 66 5.73 0.14 11.79
C LEU A 66 6.17 0.60 10.40
N LEU A 67 7.41 1.10 10.27
CA LEU A 67 7.97 1.58 9.00
C LEU A 67 8.11 0.47 7.95
N ALA A 68 8.17 -0.79 8.37
CA ALA A 68 8.21 -1.91 7.44
C ALA A 68 6.93 -2.04 6.58
N TRP A 69 5.77 -1.62 7.09
CA TRP A 69 4.46 -1.79 6.42
C TRP A 69 3.59 -0.54 6.42
N SER A 70 4.13 0.60 6.84
CA SER A 70 3.36 1.84 6.92
C SER A 70 4.28 3.05 6.78
N ALA A 71 4.04 3.87 5.78
CA ALA A 71 4.74 5.13 5.66
C ALA A 71 4.34 6.10 6.79
N LEU A 72 5.28 6.94 7.23
CA LEU A 72 5.00 8.05 8.12
C LEU A 72 3.88 8.94 7.58
N PRO A 73 3.04 9.54 8.45
CA PRO A 73 2.17 10.64 8.05
C PRO A 73 2.99 11.75 7.36
N GLY A 74 2.51 12.21 6.21
CA GLY A 74 3.23 13.13 5.33
C GLY A 74 4.11 12.44 4.27
N ALA A 75 4.61 11.22 4.51
CA ALA A 75 5.44 10.47 3.56
C ALA A 75 4.66 9.39 2.79
N SER A 76 3.40 9.16 3.11
CA SER A 76 2.59 8.15 2.43
C SER A 76 2.30 8.55 0.98
N ARG A 77 2.56 7.64 0.04
CA ARG A 77 2.24 7.83 -1.37
C ARG A 77 0.74 8.00 -1.62
N HIS A 78 -0.11 7.46 -0.76
CA HIS A 78 -1.55 7.68 -0.81
C HIS A 78 -1.97 9.15 -0.64
N HIS A 79 -1.10 10.02 -0.07
CA HIS A 79 -1.37 11.47 0.01
C HIS A 79 -1.43 12.14 -1.36
N TRP A 80 -0.80 11.54 -2.37
CA TRP A 80 -0.74 12.12 -3.73
C TRP A 80 -2.00 11.84 -4.56
N GLY A 81 -2.86 10.89 -4.11
CA GLY A 81 -4.05 10.48 -4.86
C GLY A 81 -3.75 9.72 -6.14
N THR A 82 -2.52 9.27 -6.32
CA THR A 82 -2.01 8.52 -7.49
C THR A 82 -1.83 7.05 -7.23
N ASP A 83 -1.97 6.65 -5.97
CA ASP A 83 -1.65 5.32 -5.46
C ASP A 83 -2.89 4.61 -4.94
N PHE A 84 -2.98 3.29 -5.23
CA PHE A 84 -4.13 2.44 -4.94
C PHE A 84 -3.68 1.09 -4.44
N ASP A 85 -4.35 0.57 -3.40
CA ASP A 85 -4.28 -0.83 -3.02
C ASP A 85 -5.43 -1.56 -3.69
N VAL A 86 -5.12 -2.63 -4.43
CA VAL A 86 -6.10 -3.33 -5.29
C VAL A 86 -6.23 -4.81 -4.96
N ILE A 87 -7.44 -5.33 -5.11
CA ILE A 87 -7.78 -6.74 -4.97
C ILE A 87 -8.53 -7.24 -6.21
N ASP A 88 -8.66 -8.56 -6.36
CA ASP A 88 -9.65 -9.17 -7.26
C ASP A 88 -10.91 -9.52 -6.46
N ARG A 89 -11.93 -8.66 -6.57
CA ARG A 89 -13.18 -8.88 -5.85
C ARG A 89 -13.93 -10.14 -6.28
N ALA A 90 -13.72 -10.58 -7.53
CA ALA A 90 -14.33 -11.81 -8.04
C ALA A 90 -13.68 -13.08 -7.44
N ALA A 91 -12.48 -12.99 -6.88
CA ALA A 91 -11.78 -14.11 -6.26
C ALA A 91 -12.12 -14.29 -4.76
N LEU A 92 -12.84 -13.32 -4.15
CA LEU A 92 -13.12 -13.36 -2.71
C LEU A 92 -14.08 -14.49 -2.36
N PRO A 93 -13.71 -15.39 -1.44
CA PRO A 93 -14.66 -16.28 -0.79
C PRO A 93 -15.69 -15.50 0.03
N GLU A 94 -16.85 -16.08 0.27
CA GLU A 94 -17.85 -15.47 1.14
C GLU A 94 -17.29 -15.27 2.56
N GLY A 95 -17.44 -14.05 3.08
CA GLY A 95 -16.99 -13.69 4.43
C GLY A 95 -15.47 -13.53 4.57
N TYR A 96 -14.71 -13.55 3.46
CA TYR A 96 -13.27 -13.37 3.52
C TYR A 96 -12.89 -11.94 3.97
N ASP A 97 -12.05 -11.83 5.00
CA ASP A 97 -11.51 -10.57 5.50
C ASP A 97 -10.14 -10.28 4.87
N VAL A 98 -10.09 -9.33 3.97
CA VAL A 98 -8.87 -8.93 3.23
C VAL A 98 -7.87 -8.27 4.17
N GLN A 99 -6.66 -8.79 4.23
CA GLN A 99 -5.60 -8.31 5.12
C GLN A 99 -4.56 -7.43 4.40
N LEU A 100 -4.46 -7.50 3.07
CA LEU A 100 -3.38 -6.90 2.27
C LEU A 100 -2.00 -7.35 2.79
N VAL A 101 -1.78 -8.64 2.77
CA VAL A 101 -0.52 -9.30 3.16
C VAL A 101 0.06 -10.10 1.99
N PRO A 102 1.39 -10.31 1.95
CA PRO A 102 2.03 -11.02 0.83
C PRO A 102 1.41 -12.38 0.52
N ALA A 103 1.06 -13.16 1.53
CA ALA A 103 0.46 -14.49 1.37
C ALA A 103 -0.83 -14.50 0.52
N GLU A 104 -1.59 -13.39 0.48
CA GLU A 104 -2.79 -13.28 -0.36
C GLU A 104 -2.46 -13.19 -1.86
N TYR A 105 -1.24 -12.71 -2.22
CA TYR A 105 -0.80 -12.43 -3.60
C TYR A 105 0.26 -13.40 -4.12
N GLU A 106 0.84 -14.23 -3.24
CA GLU A 106 1.80 -15.27 -3.59
C GLU A 106 1.13 -16.48 -4.26
N PRO A 107 1.91 -17.41 -4.89
CA PRO A 107 1.37 -18.62 -5.46
C PRO A 107 0.50 -19.41 -4.47
N GLY A 108 -0.77 -19.61 -4.82
CA GLY A 108 -1.77 -20.26 -3.96
C GLY A 108 -2.60 -19.28 -3.11
N GLY A 109 -2.24 -18.00 -3.03
CA GLY A 109 -3.02 -16.96 -2.37
C GLY A 109 -4.28 -16.59 -3.17
N VAL A 110 -5.26 -16.01 -2.46
CA VAL A 110 -6.58 -15.64 -3.03
C VAL A 110 -6.45 -14.66 -4.21
N PHE A 111 -5.44 -13.79 -4.21
CA PHE A 111 -5.18 -12.79 -5.26
C PHE A 111 -3.97 -13.13 -6.14
N ALA A 112 -3.45 -14.37 -6.10
CA ALA A 112 -2.29 -14.79 -6.91
C ALA A 112 -2.51 -14.51 -8.40
N ARG A 113 -3.71 -14.81 -8.94
CA ARG A 113 -4.07 -14.53 -10.33
C ARG A 113 -4.01 -13.05 -10.67
N LEU A 114 -4.50 -12.19 -9.77
CA LEU A 114 -4.39 -10.74 -9.93
C LEU A 114 -2.93 -10.30 -9.95
N ALA A 115 -2.09 -10.80 -9.03
CA ALA A 115 -0.67 -10.45 -8.96
C ALA A 115 0.05 -10.75 -10.28
N TYR A 116 -0.11 -11.94 -10.85
CA TYR A 116 0.45 -12.32 -12.16
C TYR A 116 -0.06 -11.41 -13.28
N TRP A 117 -1.36 -11.15 -13.31
CA TRP A 117 -1.94 -10.29 -14.34
C TRP A 117 -1.40 -8.85 -14.25
N LEU A 118 -1.22 -8.33 -13.04
CA LEU A 118 -0.65 -7.00 -12.82
C LEU A 118 0.80 -6.94 -13.30
N ASP A 119 1.63 -7.95 -13.05
CA ASP A 119 3.02 -8.01 -13.53
C ASP A 119 3.14 -7.82 -15.04
N GLU A 120 2.19 -8.38 -15.78
CA GLU A 120 2.22 -8.36 -17.25
C GLU A 120 1.57 -7.10 -17.86
N ASN A 121 0.72 -6.40 -17.11
CA ASN A 121 -0.19 -5.42 -17.73
C ASN A 121 -0.07 -4.01 -17.20
N VAL A 122 0.29 -3.75 -15.94
CA VAL A 122 0.16 -2.42 -15.31
C VAL A 122 0.90 -1.31 -16.03
N GLU A 123 2.11 -1.58 -16.56
CA GLU A 123 2.94 -0.58 -17.22
C GLU A 123 2.29 -0.03 -18.48
N ARG A 124 1.52 -0.85 -19.21
CA ARG A 124 0.80 -0.47 -20.43
C ARG A 124 -0.26 0.62 -20.17
N PHE A 125 -0.68 0.77 -18.91
CA PHE A 125 -1.67 1.77 -18.49
C PHE A 125 -1.06 2.91 -17.66
N GLY A 126 0.29 2.99 -17.64
CA GLY A 126 1.02 4.02 -16.91
C GLY A 126 1.10 3.79 -15.42
N PHE A 127 0.82 2.56 -14.94
CA PHE A 127 1.01 2.19 -13.54
C PHE A 127 2.30 1.39 -13.35
N PHE A 128 2.81 1.38 -12.12
CA PHE A 128 3.91 0.55 -11.69
C PHE A 128 3.71 0.16 -10.21
N ARG A 129 4.47 -0.80 -9.72
CA ARG A 129 4.51 -1.17 -8.30
C ARG A 129 5.72 -0.52 -7.63
N PRO A 130 5.52 0.53 -6.78
CA PRO A 130 6.64 1.24 -6.15
C PRO A 130 7.40 0.38 -5.14
N TYR A 131 6.73 -0.63 -4.60
CA TYR A 131 7.23 -1.58 -3.61
C TYR A 131 7.37 -2.99 -4.21
N ALA A 132 7.88 -3.10 -5.44
CA ALA A 132 8.11 -4.40 -6.08
C ALA A 132 9.27 -5.18 -5.45
N THR A 133 10.25 -4.48 -4.85
CA THR A 133 11.42 -5.07 -4.21
C THR A 133 11.73 -4.34 -2.91
N ASP A 134 12.30 -5.05 -1.93
CA ASP A 134 12.82 -4.43 -0.69
C ASP A 134 14.00 -3.51 -1.04
N ARG A 135 13.90 -2.25 -0.58
CA ARG A 135 14.93 -1.21 -0.69
C ARG A 135 15.36 -0.68 0.67
N GLY A 136 15.06 -1.41 1.75
CA GLY A 136 15.34 -1.02 3.12
C GLY A 136 14.29 -0.12 3.77
N GLY A 137 13.18 0.18 3.06
CA GLY A 137 12.04 0.93 3.57
C GLY A 137 10.82 0.04 3.76
N VAL A 138 9.68 0.47 3.17
CA VAL A 138 8.45 -0.32 3.13
C VAL A 138 8.70 -1.63 2.40
N GLN A 139 8.22 -2.72 2.96
CA GLN A 139 8.36 -4.06 2.42
C GLN A 139 7.63 -4.21 1.07
N PRO A 140 7.94 -5.24 0.27
CA PRO A 140 7.25 -5.48 -0.99
C PRO A 140 5.74 -5.64 -0.81
N GLU A 141 4.99 -4.86 -1.60
CA GLU A 141 3.52 -4.84 -1.60
C GLU A 141 3.00 -5.13 -3.01
N ALA A 142 2.55 -6.35 -3.24
CA ALA A 142 2.05 -6.78 -4.54
C ALA A 142 0.73 -6.10 -4.96
N TRP A 143 -0.01 -5.58 -3.99
CA TRP A 143 -1.30 -4.90 -4.15
C TRP A 143 -1.18 -3.41 -4.50
N HIS A 144 -0.03 -2.78 -4.22
CA HIS A 144 0.14 -1.34 -4.29
C HIS A 144 0.51 -0.89 -5.70
N LEU A 145 -0.36 -0.13 -6.33
CA LEU A 145 -0.18 0.45 -7.66
C LEU A 145 0.00 1.96 -7.57
N SER A 146 0.88 2.50 -8.40
CA SER A 146 1.15 3.94 -8.50
C SER A 146 1.09 4.39 -9.95
N HIS A 147 0.41 5.53 -10.23
CA HIS A 147 0.31 6.11 -11.57
C HIS A 147 1.54 6.97 -11.87
N ALA A 148 2.47 6.44 -12.65
CA ALA A 148 3.81 6.99 -12.89
C ALA A 148 3.83 8.46 -13.35
N PRO A 149 2.99 8.92 -14.31
CA PRO A 149 3.07 10.29 -14.81
C PRO A 149 2.87 11.38 -13.75
N LEU A 150 2.07 11.11 -12.71
CA LEU A 150 1.81 12.04 -11.62
C LEU A 150 2.66 11.73 -10.38
N ALA A 151 2.81 10.45 -10.05
CA ALA A 151 3.55 10.02 -8.88
C ALA A 151 5.04 10.38 -8.93
N SER A 152 5.65 10.40 -10.14
CA SER A 152 7.05 10.79 -10.31
C SER A 152 7.28 12.26 -9.93
N VAL A 153 6.35 13.15 -10.28
CA VAL A 153 6.41 14.57 -9.92
C VAL A 153 6.27 14.75 -8.41
N ALA A 154 5.31 14.06 -7.80
CA ALA A 154 5.09 14.12 -6.36
C ALA A 154 6.30 13.57 -5.58
N LEU A 155 6.90 12.47 -6.05
CA LEU A 155 8.09 11.89 -5.43
C LEU A 155 9.29 12.85 -5.51
N ALA A 156 9.48 13.52 -6.64
CA ALA A 156 10.57 14.51 -6.80
C ALA A 156 10.41 15.73 -5.87
N ALA A 157 9.17 16.09 -5.53
CA ALA A 157 8.85 17.17 -4.62
C ALA A 157 8.96 16.79 -3.14
N LEU A 158 8.89 15.49 -2.80
CA LEU A 158 8.97 15.02 -1.42
C LEU A 158 10.43 15.05 -0.94
N THR A 159 10.74 16.02 -0.09
CA THR A 159 12.06 16.18 0.54
C THR A 159 11.96 15.97 2.06
N PRO A 160 13.08 15.69 2.76
CA PRO A 160 13.08 15.66 4.22
C PRO A 160 12.57 16.95 4.86
N ALA A 161 12.80 18.11 4.24
CA ALA A 161 12.31 19.40 4.72
C ALA A 161 10.78 19.49 4.63
N VAL A 162 10.19 19.09 3.50
CA VAL A 162 8.73 19.07 3.31
C VAL A 162 8.08 18.10 4.31
N LEU A 163 8.68 16.94 4.55
CA LEU A 163 8.18 15.98 5.52
C LEU A 163 8.25 16.54 6.96
N ALA A 164 9.38 17.14 7.34
CA ALA A 164 9.55 17.74 8.65
C ALA A 164 8.53 18.87 8.90
N GLU A 165 8.28 19.71 7.90
CA GLU A 165 7.26 20.77 7.95
C GLU A 165 5.85 20.18 8.12
N ALA A 166 5.51 19.15 7.33
CA ALA A 166 4.21 18.48 7.42
C ALA A 166 3.95 17.87 8.80
N ILE A 167 4.98 17.31 9.43
CA ILE A 167 4.89 16.74 10.79
C ILE A 167 4.78 17.87 11.84
N ALA A 168 5.57 18.93 11.70
CA ALA A 168 5.60 20.03 12.68
C ALA A 168 4.31 20.87 12.68
N THR A 169 3.59 20.92 11.55
CA THR A 169 2.32 21.67 11.39
C THR A 169 1.08 20.83 11.66
N ALA A 170 1.23 19.53 11.91
CA ALA A 170 0.14 18.64 12.26
C ALA A 170 -0.21 18.82 13.76
N GLU A 171 -1.24 19.59 14.06
CA GLU A 171 -1.86 19.73 15.39
C GLU A 171 -2.91 18.64 15.65
#